data_df83160455552b9fff666c35ddf18e94
#
_entry.id   df83160455552b9fff666c35ddf18e94
#
_cell.length_a   1.000
_cell.length_b   1.000
_cell.length_c   1.000
_cell.angle_alpha   90.00
_cell.angle_beta   90.00
_cell.angle_gamma   90.00
#
_symmetry.space_group_name_H-M   'P 1'
#
loop_
_entity.id
_entity.type
_entity.pdbx_description
1 polymer ?
#
loop_
_entity_poly.entity_id
_entity_poly.type
_entity_poly.pdbx_seq_one_letter_code
_entity_poly.pdbx_strand_id
1 'polypeptide(L)'
;MEKQDLRIIYMGTPDFAVESLKRLVEGGYNVVAVITMPDKPAGRGHKIQYSPVKEYALSRGLPILQPEKLKDECFIEQLRELHADLQIVVAFRMLPEIVWNMPRLGTFNLHASHLPQYRGAAPLNWAIINGDTETGITTFFLKHEIDTGEIIQQRRIPILPEDNVGTIHDKLMTLGANMVVETVDAIISGNVTPIDQASIQTDEPLRPAPKIFKETCHIDWKKTSEQIHNLVRGLSPYPAAWCEWISPDNNRFGVKIYRTTPLPSKHNYAPGSIHTDGKNHIDIACTDGFIRIEELQLAGKKRMAAPDLLRGFHLNDEFRCE
;
A
#
# COMPACT_ATOMS: atom_id res chain seq x y z
N MET A 1 29.76 -16.24 7.83
CA MET A 1 29.55 -15.03 8.68
C MET A 1 28.32 -15.30 9.53
N GLU A 2 28.44 -15.05 10.85
CA GLU A 2 27.29 -15.24 11.72
C GLU A 2 26.33 -14.04 11.63
N LYS A 3 25.04 -14.25 11.93
CA LYS A 3 24.02 -13.19 11.84
C LYS A 3 24.27 -12.02 12.79
N GLN A 4 24.97 -12.24 13.90
CA GLN A 4 25.36 -11.20 14.85
C GLN A 4 26.54 -10.35 14.35
N ASP A 5 27.35 -10.86 13.43
CA ASP A 5 28.48 -10.12 12.85
C ASP A 5 28.03 -9.21 11.71
N LEU A 6 26.90 -9.52 11.06
CA LEU A 6 26.34 -8.74 9.96
C LEU A 6 25.70 -7.45 10.46
N ARG A 7 26.30 -6.30 10.18
CA ARG A 7 25.80 -5.00 10.57
C ARG A 7 24.72 -4.53 9.59
N ILE A 8 23.47 -4.46 10.07
CA ILE A 8 22.30 -4.14 9.24
C ILE A 8 21.79 -2.74 9.59
N ILE A 9 21.55 -1.90 8.58
CA ILE A 9 20.70 -0.72 8.68
C ILE A 9 19.34 -1.06 8.10
N TYR A 10 18.29 -0.76 8.86
CA TYR A 10 16.91 -0.95 8.45
C TYR A 10 16.24 0.39 8.15
N MET A 11 15.57 0.51 7.00
CA MET A 11 14.88 1.73 6.55
C MET A 11 13.40 1.44 6.30
N GLY A 12 12.52 2.12 7.01
CA GLY A 12 11.09 1.95 6.85
C GLY A 12 10.29 3.00 7.62
N THR A 13 9.00 3.13 7.32
CA THR A 13 8.15 4.13 7.99
C THR A 13 6.80 3.56 8.44
N PRO A 14 5.92 3.00 7.56
CA PRO A 14 4.58 2.56 7.93
C PRO A 14 4.59 1.23 8.69
N ASP A 15 3.44 0.81 9.13
CA ASP A 15 3.17 -0.46 9.79
C ASP A 15 3.64 -1.68 8.97
N PHE A 16 3.49 -1.64 7.64
CA PHE A 16 4.01 -2.68 6.75
C PHE A 16 5.49 -2.99 6.97
N ALA A 17 6.28 -2.00 7.36
CA ALA A 17 7.72 -2.17 7.63
C ALA A 17 8.03 -2.69 9.05
N VAL A 18 7.07 -2.65 9.98
CA VAL A 18 7.32 -3.03 11.38
C VAL A 18 7.58 -4.51 11.54
N GLU A 19 6.78 -5.38 10.90
CA GLU A 19 6.88 -6.83 11.10
C GLU A 19 8.23 -7.39 10.61
N SER A 20 8.77 -6.86 9.51
CA SER A 20 10.11 -7.24 9.02
C SER A 20 11.21 -6.84 10.01
N LEU A 21 11.16 -5.60 10.54
CA LEU A 21 12.11 -5.14 11.55
C LEU A 21 12.02 -5.99 12.82
N LYS A 22 10.80 -6.29 13.27
CA LYS A 22 10.55 -7.12 14.44
C LYS A 22 11.18 -8.50 14.32
N ARG A 23 10.99 -9.17 13.17
CA ARG A 23 11.58 -10.52 12.95
C ARG A 23 13.09 -10.50 12.91
N LEU A 24 13.71 -9.47 12.36
CA LEU A 24 15.16 -9.31 12.40
C LEU A 24 15.64 -9.16 13.85
N VAL A 25 15.05 -8.24 14.61
CA VAL A 25 15.46 -7.96 16.00
C VAL A 25 15.23 -9.17 16.90
N GLU A 26 14.05 -9.78 16.87
CA GLU A 26 13.71 -10.95 17.67
C GLU A 26 14.45 -12.21 17.21
N GLY A 27 14.84 -12.28 15.94
CA GLY A 27 15.70 -13.32 15.37
C GLY A 27 17.18 -13.19 15.76
N GLY A 28 17.58 -12.12 16.47
CA GLY A 28 18.96 -11.90 16.93
C GLY A 28 19.91 -11.41 15.83
N TYR A 29 19.38 -10.76 14.78
CA TYR A 29 20.20 -10.08 13.77
C TYR A 29 20.69 -8.75 14.32
N ASN A 30 21.88 -8.33 13.90
CA ASN A 30 22.53 -7.11 14.39
C ASN A 30 22.03 -5.87 13.63
N VAL A 31 20.85 -5.35 14.02
CA VAL A 31 20.33 -4.08 13.50
C VAL A 31 21.02 -2.94 14.23
N VAL A 32 21.98 -2.30 13.58
CA VAL A 32 22.82 -1.24 14.17
C VAL A 32 22.15 0.14 14.16
N ALA A 33 21.20 0.37 13.26
CA ALA A 33 20.37 1.58 13.24
C ALA A 33 19.08 1.37 12.44
N VAL A 34 18.09 2.17 12.77
CA VAL A 34 16.81 2.28 12.06
C VAL A 34 16.68 3.68 11.49
N ILE A 35 16.34 3.78 10.21
CA ILE A 35 16.10 5.07 9.53
C ILE A 35 14.62 5.16 9.19
N THR A 36 13.98 6.22 9.64
CA THR A 36 12.56 6.46 9.38
C THR A 36 12.31 7.93 9.03
N MET A 37 11.10 8.25 8.58
CA MET A 37 10.73 9.62 8.27
C MET A 37 10.76 10.51 9.53
N PRO A 38 11.08 11.80 9.39
CA PRO A 38 10.95 12.76 10.47
C PRO A 38 9.55 12.80 11.06
N ASP A 39 9.46 13.06 12.36
CA ASP A 39 8.18 13.22 13.05
C ASP A 39 7.39 14.38 12.44
N LYS A 40 6.08 14.21 12.34
CA LYS A 40 5.19 15.25 11.83
C LYS A 40 4.06 15.49 12.81
N PRO A 41 3.63 16.75 13.01
CA PRO A 41 2.39 17.02 13.69
C PRO A 41 1.23 16.36 12.94
N ALA A 42 0.39 15.60 13.65
CA ALA A 42 -0.76 14.94 13.05
C ALA A 42 -2.02 15.15 13.87
N GLY A 43 -3.16 15.09 13.20
CA GLY A 43 -4.49 15.16 13.79
C GLY A 43 -4.90 16.55 14.29
N ARG A 44 -6.11 16.62 14.87
CA ARG A 44 -6.64 17.82 15.52
C ARG A 44 -5.88 18.04 16.83
N GLY A 45 -5.07 19.12 16.90
CA GLY A 45 -4.27 19.48 18.07
C GLY A 45 -2.75 19.37 17.88
N HIS A 46 -2.27 19.09 16.66
CA HIS A 46 -0.84 19.10 16.29
C HIS A 46 0.08 18.29 17.24
N LYS A 47 -0.40 17.20 17.82
CA LYS A 47 0.45 16.29 18.61
C LYS A 47 1.46 15.63 17.67
N ILE A 48 2.72 15.57 18.13
CA ILE A 48 3.77 14.84 17.40
C ILE A 48 3.36 13.36 17.39
N GLN A 49 3.25 12.80 16.19
CA GLN A 49 2.99 11.39 16.00
C GLN A 49 4.24 10.72 15.45
N TYR A 50 4.68 9.68 16.13
CA TYR A 50 5.80 8.85 15.68
C TYR A 50 5.34 7.91 14.56
N SER A 51 6.26 7.54 13.68
CA SER A 51 6.00 6.47 12.74
C SER A 51 5.93 5.12 13.46
N PRO A 52 5.12 4.14 12.97
CA PRO A 52 5.08 2.80 13.55
C PRO A 52 6.47 2.16 13.70
N VAL A 53 7.35 2.34 12.73
CA VAL A 53 8.74 1.87 12.79
C VAL A 53 9.51 2.56 13.92
N LYS A 54 9.34 3.86 14.13
CA LYS A 54 9.99 4.58 15.24
C LYS A 54 9.49 4.08 16.60
N GLU A 55 8.19 3.90 16.75
CA GLU A 55 7.61 3.39 18.01
C GLU A 55 8.20 2.03 18.38
N TYR A 56 8.28 1.11 17.40
CA TYR A 56 8.92 -0.18 17.62
C TYR A 56 10.40 -0.06 17.95
N ALA A 57 11.16 0.74 17.19
CA ALA A 57 12.59 0.93 17.42
C ALA A 57 12.88 1.49 18.83
N LEU A 58 12.10 2.47 19.29
CA LEU A 58 12.19 3.01 20.65
C LEU A 58 11.93 1.94 21.72
N SER A 59 10.92 1.08 21.49
CA SER A 59 10.56 0.01 22.43
C SER A 59 11.68 -1.05 22.58
N ARG A 60 12.60 -1.12 21.62
CA ARG A 60 13.73 -2.06 21.59
C ARG A 60 15.08 -1.38 21.85
N GLY A 61 15.11 -0.08 22.11
CA GLY A 61 16.34 0.68 22.37
C GLY A 61 17.27 0.76 21.14
N LEU A 62 16.73 0.67 19.93
CA LEU A 62 17.52 0.75 18.69
C LEU A 62 17.90 2.19 18.39
N PRO A 63 19.12 2.47 17.89
CA PRO A 63 19.49 3.78 17.38
C PRO A 63 18.60 4.20 16.21
N ILE A 64 18.11 5.46 16.22
CA ILE A 64 17.18 5.98 15.23
C ILE A 64 17.77 7.22 14.56
N LEU A 65 17.74 7.24 13.22
CA LEU A 65 18.07 8.40 12.41
C LEU A 65 16.82 8.87 11.63
N GLN A 66 16.58 10.17 11.63
CA GLN A 66 15.41 10.78 10.99
C GLN A 66 15.84 11.96 10.08
N PRO A 67 16.62 11.71 9.01
CA PRO A 67 17.10 12.77 8.17
C PRO A 67 15.95 13.42 7.39
N GLU A 68 15.89 14.76 7.37
CA GLU A 68 14.98 15.49 6.49
C GLU A 68 15.39 15.31 5.02
N LYS A 69 16.69 15.40 4.77
CA LYS A 69 17.29 15.23 3.44
C LYS A 69 18.28 14.07 3.45
N LEU A 70 18.05 13.07 2.58
CA LEU A 70 18.92 11.90 2.46
C LEU A 70 20.30 12.20 1.83
N LYS A 71 20.49 13.39 1.26
CA LYS A 71 21.77 13.86 0.71
C LYS A 71 22.51 14.81 1.65
N ASP A 72 22.02 15.01 2.86
CA ASP A 72 22.69 15.84 3.86
C ASP A 72 24.03 15.23 4.26
N GLU A 73 25.08 16.06 4.29
CA GLU A 73 26.46 15.59 4.54
C GLU A 73 26.61 15.01 5.95
N CYS A 74 25.98 15.63 6.95
CA CYS A 74 26.02 15.11 8.32
C CYS A 74 25.35 13.72 8.42
N PHE A 75 24.23 13.54 7.72
CA PHE A 75 23.56 12.25 7.67
C PHE A 75 24.42 11.18 6.96
N ILE A 76 25.03 11.54 5.83
CA ILE A 76 25.92 10.64 5.09
C ILE A 76 27.11 10.23 5.95
N GLU A 77 27.71 11.12 6.74
CA GLU A 77 28.80 10.79 7.63
C GLU A 77 28.35 9.87 8.77
N GLN A 78 27.23 10.18 9.43
CA GLN A 78 26.63 9.27 10.44
C GLN A 78 26.37 7.87 9.86
N LEU A 79 25.92 7.80 8.59
CA LEU A 79 25.66 6.53 7.93
C LEU A 79 26.96 5.74 7.70
N ARG A 80 28.07 6.41 7.33
CA ARG A 80 29.38 5.77 7.17
C ARG A 80 29.95 5.26 8.48
N GLU A 81 29.83 6.02 9.57
CA GLU A 81 30.28 5.65 10.91
C GLU A 81 29.61 4.38 11.44
N LEU A 82 28.41 4.06 10.96
CA LEU A 82 27.71 2.82 11.31
C LEU A 82 28.37 1.57 10.71
N HIS A 83 29.25 1.70 9.72
CA HIS A 83 29.93 0.58 9.06
C HIS A 83 28.99 -0.58 8.71
N ALA A 84 27.85 -0.28 8.13
CA ALA A 84 26.86 -1.29 7.77
C ALA A 84 27.35 -2.18 6.62
N ASP A 85 27.13 -3.46 6.76
CA ASP A 85 27.40 -4.45 5.72
C ASP A 85 26.26 -4.56 4.71
N LEU A 86 25.04 -4.36 5.19
CA LEU A 86 23.79 -4.54 4.45
C LEU A 86 22.79 -3.45 4.82
N GLN A 87 22.03 -2.96 3.84
CA GLN A 87 20.88 -2.11 4.08
C GLN A 87 19.61 -2.80 3.61
N ILE A 88 18.53 -2.66 4.37
CA ILE A 88 17.21 -3.22 4.08
C ILE A 88 16.21 -2.08 4.02
N VAL A 89 15.44 -2.03 2.94
CA VAL A 89 14.43 -1.00 2.69
C VAL A 89 13.05 -1.64 2.60
N VAL A 90 12.11 -1.15 3.39
CA VAL A 90 10.71 -1.59 3.34
C VAL A 90 9.81 -0.37 3.44
N ALA A 91 9.04 -0.09 2.40
CA ALA A 91 8.10 1.02 2.37
C ALA A 91 8.72 2.35 2.87
N PHE A 92 9.77 2.79 2.18
CA PHE A 92 10.49 4.02 2.48
C PHE A 92 10.54 4.94 1.25
N ARG A 93 11.07 6.15 1.41
CA ARG A 93 11.27 7.07 0.29
C ARG A 93 12.45 6.64 -0.58
N MET A 94 12.48 7.13 -1.82
CA MET A 94 13.55 6.84 -2.77
C MET A 94 14.92 7.27 -2.21
N LEU A 95 15.90 6.36 -2.27
CA LEU A 95 17.25 6.58 -1.77
C LEU A 95 18.16 7.14 -2.88
N PRO A 96 19.00 8.14 -2.60
CA PRO A 96 20.06 8.54 -3.51
C PRO A 96 21.17 7.47 -3.57
N GLU A 97 21.89 7.43 -4.68
CA GLU A 97 22.94 6.42 -4.90
C GLU A 97 24.00 6.40 -3.79
N ILE A 98 24.44 7.56 -3.33
CA ILE A 98 25.41 7.70 -2.24
C ILE A 98 24.99 6.97 -0.94
N VAL A 99 23.67 6.73 -0.75
CA VAL A 99 23.11 6.00 0.38
C VAL A 99 23.01 4.51 0.07
N TRP A 100 22.30 4.15 -1.01
CA TRP A 100 22.02 2.73 -1.28
C TRP A 100 23.22 1.94 -1.78
N ASN A 101 24.23 2.60 -2.37
CA ASN A 101 25.45 1.95 -2.86
C ASN A 101 26.59 1.92 -1.82
N MET A 102 26.30 2.32 -0.57
CA MET A 102 27.33 2.41 0.48
C MET A 102 27.73 1.05 1.07
N PRO A 103 26.80 0.13 1.40
CA PRO A 103 27.18 -1.12 2.08
C PRO A 103 27.78 -2.14 1.11
N ARG A 104 28.78 -2.90 1.60
CA ARG A 104 29.52 -3.86 0.77
C ARG A 104 28.68 -5.03 0.24
N LEU A 105 27.61 -5.41 0.95
CA LEU A 105 26.69 -6.48 0.52
C LEU A 105 25.44 -5.91 -0.18
N GLY A 106 25.44 -4.61 -0.45
CA GLY A 106 24.37 -3.94 -1.17
C GLY A 106 23.19 -3.52 -0.30
N THR A 107 22.18 -2.99 -0.96
CA THR A 107 20.91 -2.59 -0.37
C THR A 107 19.79 -3.31 -1.10
N PHE A 108 18.93 -4.02 -0.37
CA PHE A 108 17.75 -4.62 -0.98
C PHE A 108 16.45 -4.01 -0.46
N ASN A 109 15.42 -4.06 -1.30
CA ASN A 109 14.07 -3.62 -0.99
C ASN A 109 13.11 -4.81 -0.94
N LEU A 110 12.14 -4.75 -0.04
CA LEU A 110 10.94 -5.57 -0.06
C LEU A 110 9.83 -4.82 -0.75
N HIS A 111 9.42 -5.26 -1.93
CA HIS A 111 8.41 -4.63 -2.78
C HIS A 111 7.15 -5.48 -2.87
N ALA A 112 6.00 -4.87 -2.65
CA ALA A 112 4.72 -5.56 -2.56
C ALA A 112 4.07 -5.80 -3.93
N SER A 113 4.83 -6.36 -4.88
CA SER A 113 4.35 -6.92 -6.14
C SER A 113 5.22 -8.09 -6.59
N HIS A 114 4.72 -8.85 -7.57
CA HIS A 114 5.53 -9.81 -8.32
C HIS A 114 6.23 -9.09 -9.47
N LEU A 115 7.42 -8.53 -9.21
CA LEU A 115 8.21 -7.82 -10.22
C LEU A 115 8.48 -8.71 -11.45
N PRO A 116 8.53 -8.17 -12.67
CA PRO A 116 8.59 -6.75 -13.00
C PRO A 116 7.24 -6.01 -13.06
N GLN A 117 6.11 -6.67 -12.75
CA GLN A 117 4.79 -6.03 -12.70
C GLN A 117 4.69 -5.05 -11.52
N TYR A 118 3.98 -3.94 -11.73
CA TYR A 118 3.64 -2.97 -10.69
C TYR A 118 4.85 -2.33 -9.99
N ARG A 119 5.88 -1.94 -10.78
CA ARG A 119 6.91 -1.02 -10.28
C ARG A 119 6.29 0.30 -9.90
N GLY A 120 6.67 0.87 -8.75
CA GLY A 120 6.21 2.18 -8.30
C GLY A 120 5.64 2.22 -6.90
N ALA A 121 4.84 3.26 -6.60
CA ALA A 121 4.51 3.66 -5.24
C ALA A 121 3.32 2.91 -4.60
N ALA A 122 2.41 2.31 -5.39
CA ALA A 122 1.17 1.73 -4.89
C ALA A 122 0.83 0.36 -5.52
N PRO A 123 1.77 -0.62 -5.49
CA PRO A 123 1.61 -1.88 -6.22
C PRO A 123 0.38 -2.68 -5.80
N LEU A 124 0.07 -2.77 -4.51
CA LEU A 124 -1.09 -3.49 -3.99
C LEU A 124 -2.41 -2.92 -4.49
N ASN A 125 -2.52 -1.59 -4.45
CA ASN A 125 -3.73 -0.92 -4.89
C ASN A 125 -3.99 -1.22 -6.37
N TRP A 126 -2.97 -1.05 -7.22
CA TRP A 126 -3.12 -1.19 -8.66
C TRP A 126 -3.37 -2.63 -9.11
N ALA A 127 -2.81 -3.64 -8.44
CA ALA A 127 -3.13 -5.03 -8.75
C ALA A 127 -4.63 -5.30 -8.55
N ILE A 128 -5.21 -4.84 -7.45
CA ILE A 128 -6.64 -5.03 -7.16
C ILE A 128 -7.51 -4.15 -8.07
N ILE A 129 -7.17 -2.87 -8.26
CA ILE A 129 -7.92 -1.95 -9.13
C ILE A 129 -8.01 -2.50 -10.56
N ASN A 130 -6.94 -3.11 -11.05
CA ASN A 130 -6.89 -3.71 -12.38
C ASN A 130 -7.60 -5.07 -12.47
N GLY A 131 -8.10 -5.61 -11.36
CA GLY A 131 -8.85 -6.86 -11.33
C GLY A 131 -7.98 -8.11 -11.40
N ASP A 132 -6.71 -8.01 -11.04
CA ASP A 132 -5.83 -9.19 -11.01
C ASP A 132 -6.33 -10.21 -9.97
N THR A 133 -6.18 -11.49 -10.28
CA THR A 133 -6.55 -12.60 -9.40
C THR A 133 -5.40 -13.09 -8.53
N GLU A 134 -4.21 -12.56 -8.76
CA GLU A 134 -3.01 -12.81 -7.96
C GLU A 134 -2.14 -11.56 -7.87
N THR A 135 -1.34 -11.50 -6.83
CA THR A 135 -0.25 -10.53 -6.66
C THR A 135 0.95 -11.23 -6.04
N GLY A 136 1.94 -10.51 -5.61
CA GLY A 136 3.09 -11.11 -4.98
C GLY A 136 3.92 -10.12 -4.18
N ILE A 137 5.07 -10.62 -3.77
CA ILE A 137 6.06 -9.85 -3.05
C ILE A 137 7.46 -10.26 -3.53
N THR A 138 8.35 -9.30 -3.61
CA THR A 138 9.69 -9.47 -4.16
C THR A 138 10.72 -8.82 -3.26
N THR A 139 11.83 -9.51 -2.99
CA THR A 139 13.07 -8.87 -2.52
C THR A 139 14.03 -8.72 -3.70
N PHE A 140 14.63 -7.53 -3.83
CA PHE A 140 15.52 -7.22 -4.95
C PHE A 140 16.60 -6.20 -4.54
N PHE A 141 17.77 -6.26 -5.15
CA PHE A 141 18.82 -5.26 -4.95
C PHE A 141 18.47 -3.95 -5.64
N LEU A 142 18.80 -2.82 -5.01
CA LEU A 142 18.56 -1.51 -5.59
C LEU A 142 19.51 -1.22 -6.76
N LYS A 143 18.99 -0.50 -7.75
CA LYS A 143 19.70 0.09 -8.89
C LYS A 143 19.29 1.56 -9.06
N HIS A 144 19.87 2.24 -10.05
CA HIS A 144 19.53 3.63 -10.37
C HIS A 144 18.05 3.86 -10.70
N GLU A 145 17.48 2.95 -11.51
CA GLU A 145 16.08 3.03 -11.90
C GLU A 145 15.17 2.42 -10.84
N ILE A 146 14.01 3.04 -10.64
CA ILE A 146 13.06 2.63 -9.61
C ILE A 146 12.57 1.21 -9.85
N ASP A 147 12.72 0.34 -8.84
CA ASP A 147 12.23 -1.04 -8.78
C ASP A 147 12.68 -1.94 -9.95
N THR A 148 13.84 -1.65 -10.58
CA THR A 148 14.38 -2.42 -11.70
C THR A 148 15.55 -3.33 -11.33
N GLY A 149 15.99 -3.30 -10.09
CA GLY A 149 17.14 -4.08 -9.65
C GLY A 149 16.93 -5.59 -9.70
N GLU A 150 18.02 -6.33 -9.51
CA GLU A 150 18.03 -7.79 -9.62
C GLU A 150 17.22 -8.46 -8.51
N ILE A 151 16.33 -9.36 -8.90
CA ILE A 151 15.45 -10.08 -7.97
C ILE A 151 16.25 -11.12 -7.20
N ILE A 152 16.07 -11.13 -5.87
CA ILE A 152 16.66 -12.12 -4.98
C ILE A 152 15.65 -13.24 -4.73
N GLN A 153 14.43 -12.90 -4.32
CA GLN A 153 13.35 -13.86 -4.06
C GLN A 153 11.99 -13.28 -4.45
N GLN A 154 11.06 -14.16 -4.83
CA GLN A 154 9.68 -13.79 -5.13
C GLN A 154 8.70 -14.83 -4.60
N ARG A 155 7.51 -14.37 -4.22
CA ARG A 155 6.37 -15.23 -3.89
C ARG A 155 5.08 -14.61 -4.39
N ARG A 156 4.15 -15.47 -4.82
CA ARG A 156 2.79 -15.07 -5.24
C ARG A 156 1.78 -15.45 -4.18
N ILE A 157 0.70 -14.69 -4.13
CA ILE A 157 -0.51 -15.02 -3.37
C ILE A 157 -1.75 -14.75 -4.22
N PRO A 158 -2.84 -15.49 -4.04
CA PRO A 158 -4.10 -15.20 -4.69
C PRO A 158 -4.74 -13.93 -4.11
N ILE A 159 -5.48 -13.22 -4.96
CA ILE A 159 -6.42 -12.16 -4.57
C ILE A 159 -7.81 -12.76 -4.70
N LEU A 160 -8.47 -13.02 -3.59
CA LEU A 160 -9.81 -13.60 -3.57
C LEU A 160 -10.87 -12.51 -3.86
N PRO A 161 -12.08 -12.88 -4.31
CA PRO A 161 -13.13 -11.92 -4.59
C PRO A 161 -13.50 -11.00 -3.41
N GLU A 162 -13.41 -11.51 -2.19
CA GLU A 162 -13.65 -10.78 -0.95
C GLU A 162 -12.46 -9.94 -0.46
N ASP A 163 -11.28 -10.13 -1.04
CA ASP A 163 -10.09 -9.39 -0.63
C ASP A 163 -10.17 -7.91 -1.06
N ASN A 164 -9.69 -7.05 -0.19
CA ASN A 164 -9.43 -5.64 -0.45
C ASN A 164 -7.94 -5.32 -0.20
N VAL A 165 -7.51 -4.08 -0.46
CA VAL A 165 -6.10 -3.73 -0.27
C VAL A 165 -5.63 -3.91 1.17
N GLY A 166 -6.50 -3.72 2.17
CA GLY A 166 -6.15 -3.95 3.58
C GLY A 166 -5.89 -5.44 3.87
N THR A 167 -6.73 -6.35 3.41
CA THR A 167 -6.54 -7.80 3.63
C THR A 167 -5.29 -8.33 2.91
N ILE A 168 -5.02 -7.87 1.69
CA ILE A 168 -3.81 -8.23 0.94
C ILE A 168 -2.56 -7.64 1.60
N HIS A 169 -2.63 -6.39 2.08
CA HIS A 169 -1.57 -5.75 2.85
C HIS A 169 -1.15 -6.62 4.05
N ASP A 170 -2.09 -7.08 4.86
CA ASP A 170 -1.81 -7.88 6.04
C ASP A 170 -1.20 -9.25 5.70
N LYS A 171 -1.71 -9.89 4.65
CA LYS A 171 -1.14 -11.16 4.14
C LYS A 171 0.31 -10.97 3.67
N LEU A 172 0.58 -9.92 2.88
CA LEU A 172 1.92 -9.66 2.35
C LEU A 172 2.88 -9.08 3.39
N MET A 173 2.40 -8.35 4.38
CA MET A 173 3.22 -7.90 5.52
C MET A 173 3.83 -9.09 6.25
N THR A 174 3.03 -10.10 6.56
CA THR A 174 3.48 -11.32 7.25
C THR A 174 4.42 -12.16 6.38
N LEU A 175 4.04 -12.39 5.11
CA LEU A 175 4.85 -13.15 4.15
C LEU A 175 6.19 -12.44 3.86
N GLY A 176 6.15 -11.12 3.66
CA GLY A 176 7.32 -10.30 3.36
C GLY A 176 8.30 -10.25 4.52
N ALA A 177 7.81 -10.22 5.75
CA ALA A 177 8.67 -10.27 6.93
C ALA A 177 9.48 -11.58 7.01
N ASN A 178 8.88 -12.72 6.65
CA ASN A 178 9.60 -13.98 6.52
C ASN A 178 10.64 -13.92 5.39
N MET A 179 10.25 -13.38 4.23
CA MET A 179 11.14 -13.27 3.08
C MET A 179 12.33 -12.35 3.34
N VAL A 180 12.17 -11.29 4.14
CA VAL A 180 13.31 -10.44 4.56
C VAL A 180 14.33 -11.25 5.33
N VAL A 181 13.89 -12.05 6.30
CA VAL A 181 14.79 -12.92 7.08
C VAL A 181 15.48 -13.95 6.18
N GLU A 182 14.73 -14.65 5.35
CA GLU A 182 15.25 -15.64 4.39
C GLU A 182 16.27 -15.00 3.41
N THR A 183 16.00 -13.77 2.97
CA THR A 183 16.92 -13.02 2.09
C THR A 183 18.22 -12.69 2.81
N VAL A 184 18.16 -12.25 4.06
CA VAL A 184 19.36 -11.99 4.87
C VAL A 184 20.16 -13.27 5.08
N ASP A 185 19.51 -14.39 5.40
CA ASP A 185 20.18 -15.69 5.58
C ASP A 185 20.83 -16.19 4.29
N ALA A 186 20.18 -16.00 3.15
CA ALA A 186 20.76 -16.32 1.83
C ALA A 186 21.99 -15.47 1.53
N ILE A 187 21.96 -14.17 1.87
CA ILE A 187 23.12 -13.26 1.72
C ILE A 187 24.26 -13.68 2.63
N ILE A 188 24.00 -13.99 3.90
CA ILE A 188 25.01 -14.47 4.86
C ILE A 188 25.70 -15.73 4.38
N SER A 189 24.94 -16.67 3.84
CA SER A 189 25.47 -17.96 3.36
C SER A 189 26.10 -17.88 1.96
N GLY A 190 26.00 -16.75 1.28
CA GLY A 190 26.48 -16.57 -0.10
C GLY A 190 25.66 -17.33 -1.15
N ASN A 191 24.45 -17.75 -0.81
CA ASN A 191 23.55 -18.55 -1.66
C ASN A 191 22.54 -17.66 -2.42
N VAL A 192 22.96 -16.49 -2.87
CA VAL A 192 22.12 -15.58 -3.66
C VAL A 192 22.50 -15.69 -5.13
N THR A 193 21.52 -15.98 -5.98
CA THR A 193 21.64 -15.92 -7.44
C THR A 193 20.65 -14.91 -7.97
N PRO A 194 21.02 -13.62 -8.06
CA PRO A 194 20.12 -12.57 -8.49
C PRO A 194 19.67 -12.75 -9.94
N ILE A 195 18.40 -12.44 -10.21
CA ILE A 195 17.80 -12.54 -11.55
C ILE A 195 17.58 -11.13 -12.10
N ASP A 196 18.16 -10.85 -13.26
CA ASP A 196 17.90 -9.58 -13.95
C ASP A 196 16.44 -9.54 -14.43
N GLN A 197 15.71 -8.51 -14.02
CA GLN A 197 14.32 -8.34 -14.41
C GLN A 197 14.14 -8.20 -15.93
N ALA A 198 15.14 -7.72 -16.66
CA ALA A 198 15.11 -7.62 -18.11
C ALA A 198 15.11 -9.00 -18.81
N SER A 199 15.58 -10.05 -18.13
CA SER A 199 15.57 -11.42 -18.63
C SER A 199 14.24 -12.14 -18.46
N ILE A 200 13.31 -11.57 -17.69
CA ILE A 200 12.00 -12.18 -17.40
C ILE A 200 11.04 -11.92 -18.55
N GLN A 201 10.63 -12.99 -19.20
CA GLN A 201 9.56 -12.90 -20.21
C GLN A 201 8.21 -12.81 -19.50
N THR A 202 7.39 -11.86 -19.94
CA THR A 202 6.02 -11.67 -19.43
C THR A 202 5.05 -11.80 -20.59
N ASP A 203 3.98 -12.57 -20.39
CA ASP A 203 2.93 -12.75 -21.41
C ASP A 203 2.06 -11.50 -21.56
N GLU A 204 2.02 -10.65 -20.54
CA GLU A 204 1.26 -9.40 -20.52
C GLU A 204 2.18 -8.17 -20.47
N PRO A 205 1.73 -7.02 -20.98
CA PRO A 205 2.45 -5.76 -20.86
C PRO A 205 2.70 -5.40 -19.39
N LEU A 206 3.85 -4.79 -19.11
CA LEU A 206 4.17 -4.31 -17.78
C LEU A 206 3.24 -3.15 -17.39
N ARG A 207 2.60 -3.28 -16.25
CA ARG A 207 1.71 -2.27 -15.67
C ARG A 207 2.46 -1.50 -14.57
N PRO A 208 2.49 -0.16 -14.62
CA PRO A 208 3.07 0.64 -13.55
C PRO A 208 2.13 0.75 -12.35
N ALA A 209 2.69 1.10 -11.20
CA ALA A 209 1.95 1.37 -9.97
C ALA A 209 2.19 2.81 -9.48
N PRO A 210 1.66 3.83 -10.16
CA PRO A 210 1.86 5.21 -9.77
C PRO A 210 1.23 5.50 -8.40
N LYS A 211 1.67 6.59 -7.80
CA LYS A 211 1.11 7.06 -6.52
C LYS A 211 -0.39 7.32 -6.66
N ILE A 212 -1.15 6.91 -5.65
CA ILE A 212 -2.58 7.20 -5.56
C ILE A 212 -2.78 8.63 -5.05
N PHE A 213 -3.51 9.42 -5.81
CA PHE A 213 -3.93 10.78 -5.45
C PHE A 213 -5.43 10.82 -5.14
N LYS A 214 -5.91 11.92 -4.60
CA LYS A 214 -7.33 12.09 -4.28
C LYS A 214 -8.21 11.90 -5.52
N GLU A 215 -7.77 12.41 -6.65
CA GLU A 215 -8.47 12.32 -7.93
C GLU A 215 -8.58 10.87 -8.43
N THR A 216 -7.54 10.06 -8.21
CA THR A 216 -7.55 8.62 -8.52
C THR A 216 -8.64 7.87 -7.73
N CYS A 217 -8.98 8.36 -6.55
CA CYS A 217 -9.97 7.73 -5.68
C CYS A 217 -11.43 8.13 -6.03
N HIS A 218 -11.62 9.08 -6.93
CA HIS A 218 -12.95 9.49 -7.37
C HIS A 218 -13.60 8.44 -8.26
N ILE A 219 -14.84 8.07 -7.97
CA ILE A 219 -15.56 7.03 -8.72
C ILE A 219 -16.10 7.61 -10.02
N ASP A 220 -15.72 7.00 -11.14
CA ASP A 220 -16.32 7.27 -12.45
C ASP A 220 -17.44 6.25 -12.70
N TRP A 221 -18.69 6.70 -12.57
CA TRP A 221 -19.88 5.88 -12.77
C TRP A 221 -20.10 5.41 -14.21
N LYS A 222 -19.33 5.94 -15.18
CA LYS A 222 -19.33 5.49 -16.59
C LYS A 222 -18.47 4.24 -16.81
N LYS A 223 -17.90 3.66 -15.76
CA LYS A 223 -17.20 2.39 -15.78
C LYS A 223 -18.18 1.23 -15.59
N THR A 224 -17.68 0.00 -15.79
CA THR A 224 -18.46 -1.22 -15.51
C THR A 224 -18.60 -1.43 -14.00
N SER A 225 -19.60 -2.20 -13.61
CA SER A 225 -19.81 -2.57 -12.19
C SER A 225 -18.59 -3.26 -11.59
N GLU A 226 -17.93 -4.13 -12.35
CA GLU A 226 -16.70 -4.79 -11.92
C GLU A 226 -15.53 -3.81 -11.73
N GLN A 227 -15.33 -2.87 -12.67
CA GLN A 227 -14.28 -1.86 -12.56
C GLN A 227 -14.47 -0.96 -11.35
N ILE A 228 -15.71 -0.54 -11.07
CA ILE A 228 -16.01 0.27 -9.88
C ILE A 228 -15.81 -0.54 -8.60
N HIS A 229 -16.27 -1.79 -8.58
CA HIS A 229 -16.05 -2.70 -7.45
C HIS A 229 -14.55 -2.88 -7.15
N ASN A 230 -13.75 -3.12 -8.19
CA ASN A 230 -12.31 -3.27 -8.06
C ASN A 230 -11.62 -1.97 -7.58
N LEU A 231 -12.08 -0.80 -8.04
CA LEU A 231 -11.60 0.49 -7.51
C LEU A 231 -11.90 0.61 -6.01
N VAL A 232 -13.13 0.31 -5.59
CA VAL A 232 -13.53 0.39 -4.17
C VAL A 232 -12.69 -0.54 -3.31
N ARG A 233 -12.59 -1.82 -3.67
CA ARG A 233 -11.80 -2.78 -2.87
C ARG A 233 -10.29 -2.54 -2.93
N GLY A 234 -9.77 -2.02 -4.05
CA GLY A 234 -8.37 -1.63 -4.21
C GLY A 234 -7.98 -0.38 -3.41
N LEU A 235 -8.95 0.38 -2.91
CA LEU A 235 -8.75 1.58 -2.09
C LEU A 235 -9.26 1.41 -0.64
N SER A 236 -9.90 0.31 -0.29
CA SER A 236 -10.48 0.06 1.04
C SER A 236 -9.48 -0.71 1.93
N PRO A 237 -9.29 -0.32 3.20
CA PRO A 237 -10.00 0.72 3.95
C PRO A 237 -9.43 2.15 3.77
N TYR A 238 -8.27 2.31 3.16
CA TYR A 238 -7.61 3.60 2.98
C TYR A 238 -6.89 3.66 1.62
N PRO A 239 -6.99 4.80 0.91
CA PRO A 239 -7.62 6.08 1.25
C PRO A 239 -9.15 6.11 1.13
N ALA A 240 -9.79 5.07 0.63
CA ALA A 240 -11.17 4.86 0.24
C ALA A 240 -11.57 5.56 -1.07
N ALA A 241 -12.36 4.86 -1.88
CA ALA A 241 -13.02 5.47 -3.03
C ALA A 241 -14.09 6.46 -2.56
N TRP A 242 -14.34 7.50 -3.35
CA TRP A 242 -15.29 8.54 -2.98
C TRP A 242 -16.08 9.09 -4.18
N CYS A 243 -17.24 9.63 -3.88
CA CYS A 243 -18.08 10.38 -4.81
C CYS A 243 -18.79 11.52 -4.07
N GLU A 244 -19.56 12.32 -4.78
CA GLU A 244 -20.50 13.27 -4.18
C GLU A 244 -21.94 12.86 -4.48
N TRP A 245 -22.79 12.86 -3.47
CA TRP A 245 -24.24 12.80 -3.65
C TRP A 245 -24.81 14.20 -3.74
N ILE A 246 -25.66 14.43 -4.71
CA ILE A 246 -26.28 15.73 -4.96
C ILE A 246 -27.78 15.57 -4.79
N SER A 247 -28.35 16.34 -3.85
CA SER A 247 -29.78 16.37 -3.61
C SER A 247 -30.51 17.15 -4.69
N PRO A 248 -31.86 17.03 -4.80
CA PRO A 248 -32.68 17.86 -5.70
C PRO A 248 -32.46 19.37 -5.53
N ASP A 249 -32.15 19.80 -4.30
CA ASP A 249 -31.85 21.20 -3.97
C ASP A 249 -30.40 21.59 -4.24
N ASN A 250 -29.63 20.74 -4.95
CA ASN A 250 -28.20 20.92 -5.24
C ASN A 250 -27.26 20.96 -4.03
N ASN A 251 -27.65 20.45 -2.86
CA ASN A 251 -26.73 20.24 -1.76
C ASN A 251 -25.80 19.07 -2.08
N ARG A 252 -24.51 19.26 -1.80
CA ARG A 252 -23.46 18.25 -2.06
C ARG A 252 -23.03 17.57 -0.77
N PHE A 253 -22.99 16.26 -0.81
CA PHE A 253 -22.58 15.40 0.31
C PHE A 253 -21.41 14.51 -0.13
N GLY A 254 -20.23 14.72 0.44
CA GLY A 254 -19.09 13.84 0.19
C GLY A 254 -19.33 12.45 0.81
N VAL A 255 -19.13 11.41 0.03
CA VAL A 255 -19.37 10.02 0.44
C VAL A 255 -18.12 9.19 0.14
N LYS A 256 -17.58 8.51 1.16
CA LYS A 256 -16.60 7.46 0.98
C LYS A 256 -17.26 6.10 0.95
N ILE A 257 -16.83 5.24 0.03
CA ILE A 257 -17.39 3.90 -0.16
C ILE A 257 -16.32 2.88 0.15
N TYR A 258 -16.64 1.91 1.01
CA TYR A 258 -15.69 0.93 1.53
C TYR A 258 -15.98 -0.50 1.06
N ARG A 259 -17.24 -0.83 0.82
CA ARG A 259 -17.64 -2.15 0.34
C ARG A 259 -18.84 -2.05 -0.59
N THR A 260 -18.79 -2.83 -1.65
CA THR A 260 -19.81 -2.84 -2.71
C THR A 260 -20.05 -4.27 -3.19
N THR A 261 -21.19 -4.45 -3.86
CA THR A 261 -21.52 -5.67 -4.61
C THR A 261 -21.91 -5.27 -6.02
N PRO A 262 -21.25 -5.78 -7.08
CA PRO A 262 -21.67 -5.57 -8.44
C PRO A 262 -22.96 -6.32 -8.73
N LEU A 263 -23.90 -5.65 -9.40
CA LEU A 263 -25.18 -6.20 -9.83
C LEU A 263 -25.34 -6.02 -11.35
N PRO A 264 -24.75 -6.89 -12.17
CA PRO A 264 -24.88 -6.79 -13.63
C PRO A 264 -26.34 -6.87 -14.06
N SER A 265 -26.83 -5.90 -14.81
CA SER A 265 -28.21 -5.86 -15.28
C SER A 265 -28.35 -4.87 -16.44
N LYS A 266 -29.10 -5.23 -17.47
CA LYS A 266 -29.43 -4.30 -18.54
C LYS A 266 -30.41 -3.24 -18.05
N HIS A 267 -30.09 -1.98 -18.24
CA HIS A 267 -30.93 -0.83 -17.90
C HIS A 267 -30.66 0.35 -18.83
N ASN A 268 -31.50 1.39 -18.75
CA ASN A 268 -31.37 2.64 -19.51
C ASN A 268 -31.19 3.87 -18.59
N TYR A 269 -30.82 3.66 -17.33
CA TYR A 269 -30.58 4.75 -16.40
C TYR A 269 -29.23 5.43 -16.70
N ALA A 270 -29.20 6.74 -16.45
CA ALA A 270 -27.92 7.47 -16.55
C ALA A 270 -26.94 7.00 -15.49
N PRO A 271 -25.63 6.82 -15.84
CA PRO A 271 -24.62 6.52 -14.84
C PRO A 271 -24.63 7.53 -13.69
N GLY A 272 -24.56 7.04 -12.44
CA GLY A 272 -24.67 7.85 -11.24
C GLY A 272 -26.10 8.05 -10.71
N SER A 273 -27.15 7.54 -11.40
CA SER A 273 -28.51 7.53 -10.85
C SER A 273 -28.58 6.65 -9.62
N ILE A 274 -29.18 7.15 -8.55
CA ILE A 274 -29.38 6.43 -7.29
C ILE A 274 -30.72 5.72 -7.31
N HIS A 275 -30.74 4.47 -6.90
CA HIS A 275 -31.93 3.63 -6.73
C HIS A 275 -31.96 3.08 -5.32
N THR A 276 -33.00 3.37 -4.57
CA THR A 276 -33.12 2.97 -3.17
C THR A 276 -34.58 2.77 -2.76
N ASP A 277 -34.80 1.82 -1.83
CA ASP A 277 -36.09 1.68 -1.14
C ASP A 277 -36.21 2.59 0.11
N GLY A 278 -35.16 3.40 0.36
CA GLY A 278 -35.05 4.27 1.53
C GLY A 278 -34.87 3.56 2.85
N LYS A 279 -34.62 2.23 2.86
CA LYS A 279 -34.53 1.41 4.08
C LYS A 279 -33.37 0.40 4.06
N ASN A 280 -33.25 -0.39 2.99
CA ASN A 280 -32.42 -1.59 3.00
C ASN A 280 -31.24 -1.53 2.05
N HIS A 281 -31.36 -0.84 0.90
CA HIS A 281 -30.34 -0.83 -0.14
C HIS A 281 -30.15 0.52 -0.80
N ILE A 282 -28.95 0.70 -1.30
CA ILE A 282 -28.54 1.85 -2.14
C ILE A 282 -27.83 1.25 -3.34
N ASP A 283 -28.42 1.32 -4.52
CA ASP A 283 -27.88 0.85 -5.78
C ASP A 283 -27.61 2.07 -6.67
N ILE A 284 -26.43 2.14 -7.27
CA ILE A 284 -26.05 3.26 -8.15
C ILE A 284 -25.82 2.71 -9.54
N ALA A 285 -26.50 3.29 -10.54
CA ALA A 285 -26.41 2.88 -11.92
C ALA A 285 -25.00 3.13 -12.49
N CYS A 286 -24.49 2.15 -13.22
CA CYS A 286 -23.23 2.21 -13.98
C CYS A 286 -23.47 1.68 -15.41
N THR A 287 -22.40 1.48 -16.19
CA THR A 287 -22.55 1.17 -17.64
C THR A 287 -23.26 -0.15 -17.92
N ASP A 288 -23.04 -1.18 -17.10
CA ASP A 288 -23.49 -2.56 -17.34
C ASP A 288 -24.39 -3.11 -16.23
N GLY A 289 -24.84 -2.24 -15.32
CA GLY A 289 -25.65 -2.68 -14.19
C GLY A 289 -25.67 -1.65 -13.08
N PHE A 290 -25.67 -2.15 -11.86
CA PHE A 290 -25.66 -1.33 -10.66
C PHE A 290 -24.50 -1.75 -9.75
N ILE A 291 -24.08 -0.81 -8.93
CA ILE A 291 -23.23 -1.05 -7.77
C ILE A 291 -24.08 -0.91 -6.51
N ARG A 292 -24.24 -1.99 -5.78
CA ARG A 292 -24.84 -1.95 -4.44
C ARG A 292 -23.82 -1.48 -3.44
N ILE A 293 -24.16 -0.43 -2.69
CA ILE A 293 -23.34 0.09 -1.61
C ILE A 293 -23.66 -0.70 -0.35
N GLU A 294 -22.65 -1.43 0.17
CA GLU A 294 -22.77 -2.20 1.41
C GLU A 294 -22.33 -1.40 2.62
N GLU A 295 -21.22 -0.66 2.48
CA GLU A 295 -20.62 0.09 3.58
C GLU A 295 -20.02 1.39 3.09
N LEU A 296 -20.33 2.49 3.80
CA LEU A 296 -19.99 3.84 3.39
C LEU A 296 -19.76 4.76 4.59
N GLN A 297 -19.28 5.94 4.31
CA GLN A 297 -19.15 7.04 5.26
C GLN A 297 -19.59 8.35 4.61
N LEU A 298 -20.68 8.90 5.08
CA LEU A 298 -21.10 10.26 4.74
C LEU A 298 -20.23 11.27 5.48
N ALA A 299 -19.90 12.38 4.84
CA ALA A 299 -19.10 13.44 5.46
C ALA A 299 -19.68 13.87 6.82
N GLY A 300 -18.82 13.91 7.85
CA GLY A 300 -19.22 14.22 9.23
C GLY A 300 -19.84 13.06 10.03
N LYS A 301 -20.06 11.90 9.41
CA LYS A 301 -20.58 10.70 10.09
C LYS A 301 -19.50 9.62 10.24
N LYS A 302 -19.81 8.58 11.01
CA LYS A 302 -18.96 7.38 11.11
C LYS A 302 -19.19 6.47 9.88
N ARG A 303 -18.25 5.59 9.60
CA ARG A 303 -18.38 4.48 8.68
C ARG A 303 -19.48 3.53 9.18
N MET A 304 -20.41 3.12 8.30
CA MET A 304 -21.59 2.31 8.66
C MET A 304 -22.12 1.53 7.46
N ALA A 305 -22.96 0.54 7.71
CA ALA A 305 -23.69 -0.16 6.67
C ALA A 305 -24.75 0.75 6.02
N ALA A 306 -25.08 0.51 4.74
CA ALA A 306 -26.07 1.31 4.02
C ALA A 306 -27.44 1.37 4.72
N PRO A 307 -28.02 0.26 5.25
CA PRO A 307 -29.28 0.33 6.00
C PRO A 307 -29.22 1.21 7.26
N ASP A 308 -28.04 1.26 7.92
CA ASP A 308 -27.87 2.10 9.10
C ASP A 308 -27.87 3.59 8.77
N LEU A 309 -27.29 3.95 7.62
CA LEU A 309 -27.37 5.32 7.11
C LEU A 309 -28.81 5.72 6.79
N LEU A 310 -29.55 4.83 6.10
CA LEU A 310 -30.93 5.10 5.65
C LEU A 310 -31.93 5.29 6.79
N ARG A 311 -31.65 4.80 8.01
CA ARG A 311 -32.47 5.09 9.19
C ARG A 311 -32.43 6.55 9.64
N GLY A 312 -31.40 7.29 9.29
CA GLY A 312 -31.20 8.66 9.74
C GLY A 312 -30.85 9.66 8.66
N PHE A 313 -30.82 9.23 7.40
CA PHE A 313 -30.57 10.08 6.24
C PHE A 313 -31.60 9.77 5.15
N HIS A 314 -32.41 10.79 4.80
CA HIS A 314 -33.43 10.63 3.79
C HIS A 314 -32.82 10.67 2.39
N LEU A 315 -32.55 9.49 1.83
CA LEU A 315 -32.05 9.30 0.46
C LEU A 315 -33.23 8.78 -0.38
N ASN A 316 -33.39 9.33 -1.58
CA ASN A 316 -34.38 8.88 -2.56
C ASN A 316 -33.79 8.92 -3.99
N ASP A 317 -34.56 8.47 -4.98
CA ASP A 317 -34.17 8.36 -6.38
C ASP A 317 -33.99 9.70 -7.10
N GLU A 318 -34.31 10.82 -6.45
CA GLU A 318 -34.08 12.17 -6.97
C GLU A 318 -32.62 12.65 -6.73
N PHE A 319 -31.86 11.96 -5.86
CA PHE A 319 -30.47 12.20 -5.71
C PHE A 319 -29.66 11.60 -6.87
N ARG A 320 -28.50 12.18 -7.17
CA ARG A 320 -27.54 11.66 -8.14
C ARG A 320 -26.14 11.63 -7.57
N CYS A 321 -25.28 10.78 -8.14
CA CYS A 321 -23.86 10.71 -7.88
C CYS A 321 -23.04 11.40 -8.96
N GLU A 322 -22.06 12.15 -8.53
CA GLU A 322 -20.98 12.68 -9.38
C GLU A 322 -19.61 12.24 -8.86
#